data_f775aed6667b87f66532ccf5d1ae00e1
#
_entry.id   f775aed6667b87f66532ccf5d1ae00e1
#
_cell.length_a   1.000
_cell.length_b   1.000
_cell.length_c   1.000
_cell.angle_alpha   90.00
_cell.angle_beta   90.00
_cell.angle_gamma   90.00
#
_symmetry.space_group_name_H-M   'P 1'
#
loop_
_entity.id
_entity.type
_entity.pdbx_description
1 polymer ?
#
loop_
_entity_poly.entity_id
_entity_poly.type
_entity_poly.pdbx_seq_one_letter_code
_entity_poly.pdbx_strand_id
1 'polypeptide(L)'
;GERDPDADDVSGMSASKLRAYAEQGDFDNFKVGVPSKNASDIQRLYKDIRKGMGIMESTLPDYMNEDLITEGVYDPGIFKAVFLMGGPGSGKSTVVNKLSLKAMGLKLVNTDKAFENGLKKAGLGLDLRNMDAKDRDPIRARAKTITAKNMSAYIRGRLGMVFDTTSAKAGKIAKYKKQLDALGYEYKMIYVSASLDNAQARNEKRARKLPPEIVKQDWDAAQKNAQQFKKMFGKEFLEITNDDDLKSLESKTTKISGKLISWSSKFPNNKLATNWKDSELQKKKR
;
A
#
# COMPACT_ATOMS: atom_id res chain seq x y z
N GLY A 1 -29.66 31.16 -23.69
CA GLY A 1 -29.08 30.63 -24.92
C GLY A 1 -29.66 29.26 -25.19
N GLU A 2 -30.12 29.03 -26.40
CA GLU A 2 -30.56 27.71 -26.87
C GLU A 2 -29.39 26.73 -26.71
N ARG A 3 -29.68 25.59 -26.10
CA ARG A 3 -28.73 24.47 -26.06
C ARG A 3 -28.81 23.73 -27.36
N ASP A 4 -27.69 23.62 -28.07
CA ASP A 4 -27.60 22.76 -29.27
C ASP A 4 -27.27 21.32 -28.81
N PRO A 5 -28.20 20.37 -28.84
CA PRO A 5 -28.01 19.02 -28.36
C PRO A 5 -27.03 18.21 -29.22
N ASP A 6 -26.67 18.67 -30.41
CA ASP A 6 -25.78 17.98 -31.34
C ASP A 6 -24.35 18.55 -31.37
N ALA A 7 -24.07 19.61 -30.57
CA ALA A 7 -22.72 20.16 -30.47
C ALA A 7 -21.80 19.25 -29.60
N ASP A 8 -20.57 19.07 -30.10
CA ASP A 8 -19.54 18.28 -29.41
C ASP A 8 -18.75 19.07 -28.33
N ASP A 9 -19.23 20.28 -28.00
CA ASP A 9 -18.63 21.14 -26.97
C ASP A 9 -19.50 21.23 -25.69
N VAL A 10 -19.12 22.12 -24.78
CA VAL A 10 -19.82 22.36 -23.49
C VAL A 10 -21.30 22.71 -23.70
N SER A 11 -21.70 23.32 -24.87
CA SER A 11 -23.07 23.75 -25.10
C SER A 11 -24.02 22.58 -25.45
N GLY A 12 -23.48 21.48 -26.02
CA GLY A 12 -24.22 20.25 -26.34
C GLY A 12 -24.13 19.17 -25.27
N MET A 13 -23.31 19.39 -24.19
CA MET A 13 -23.06 18.38 -23.20
C MET A 13 -24.15 18.32 -22.13
N SER A 14 -24.87 17.21 -22.09
CA SER A 14 -25.87 16.94 -21.07
C SER A 14 -25.28 16.18 -19.88
N ALA A 15 -25.91 16.29 -18.72
CA ALA A 15 -25.52 15.48 -17.54
C ALA A 15 -25.58 13.98 -17.81
N SER A 16 -26.44 13.53 -18.74
CA SER A 16 -26.53 12.13 -19.17
C SER A 16 -25.33 11.72 -20.04
N LYS A 17 -24.88 12.56 -20.99
CA LYS A 17 -23.67 12.34 -21.77
C LYS A 17 -22.42 12.26 -20.86
N LEU A 18 -22.29 13.18 -19.89
CA LEU A 18 -21.18 13.15 -18.91
C LEU A 18 -21.19 11.86 -18.10
N ARG A 19 -22.35 11.40 -17.65
CA ARG A 19 -22.45 10.12 -16.94
C ARG A 19 -22.08 8.95 -17.84
N ALA A 20 -22.50 8.93 -19.10
CA ALA A 20 -22.14 7.89 -20.06
C ALA A 20 -20.61 7.82 -20.30
N TYR A 21 -19.94 8.96 -20.47
CA TYR A 21 -18.48 9.00 -20.56
C TYR A 21 -17.80 8.51 -19.28
N ALA A 22 -18.35 8.91 -18.12
CA ALA A 22 -17.85 8.45 -16.84
C ALA A 22 -18.04 6.92 -16.67
N GLU A 23 -19.16 6.37 -17.12
CA GLU A 23 -19.44 4.93 -17.09
C GLU A 23 -18.48 4.14 -17.99
N GLN A 24 -18.23 4.63 -19.19
CA GLN A 24 -17.32 4.01 -20.15
C GLN A 24 -15.84 4.18 -19.80
N GLY A 25 -15.52 5.01 -18.81
CA GLY A 25 -14.12 5.29 -18.44
C GLY A 25 -13.43 6.31 -19.37
N ASP A 26 -14.19 6.98 -20.23
CA ASP A 26 -13.69 7.94 -21.21
C ASP A 26 -13.52 9.33 -20.59
N PHE A 27 -12.38 9.53 -19.93
CA PHE A 27 -12.05 10.80 -19.28
C PHE A 27 -11.78 11.92 -20.28
N ASP A 28 -11.27 11.60 -21.48
CA ASP A 28 -10.92 12.62 -22.46
C ASP A 28 -12.15 13.32 -23.02
N ASN A 29 -13.20 12.60 -23.36
CA ASN A 29 -14.47 13.18 -23.77
C ASN A 29 -15.24 13.78 -22.58
N PHE A 30 -15.11 13.21 -21.38
CA PHE A 30 -15.69 13.78 -20.18
C PHE A 30 -15.18 15.21 -19.91
N LYS A 31 -13.85 15.42 -19.97
CA LYS A 31 -13.24 16.73 -19.66
C LYS A 31 -13.68 17.84 -20.61
N VAL A 32 -13.97 17.51 -21.87
CA VAL A 32 -14.45 18.49 -22.88
C VAL A 32 -15.82 19.05 -22.49
N GLY A 33 -16.66 18.24 -21.85
CA GLY A 33 -18.01 18.64 -21.47
C GLY A 33 -18.13 19.33 -20.13
N VAL A 34 -17.04 19.49 -19.38
CA VAL A 34 -17.06 20.16 -18.07
C VAL A 34 -16.66 21.63 -18.23
N PRO A 35 -17.47 22.59 -17.73
CA PRO A 35 -17.19 24.02 -17.88
C PRO A 35 -15.99 24.53 -17.08
N SER A 36 -15.42 23.73 -16.20
CA SER A 36 -14.22 24.10 -15.43
C SER A 36 -12.97 23.98 -16.31
N LYS A 37 -12.04 24.94 -16.18
CA LYS A 37 -10.70 24.88 -16.77
C LYS A 37 -9.65 24.31 -15.81
N ASN A 38 -10.05 24.01 -14.56
CA ASN A 38 -9.17 23.46 -13.54
C ASN A 38 -9.16 21.94 -13.66
N ALA A 39 -8.03 21.36 -14.03
CA ALA A 39 -7.85 19.91 -14.21
C ALA A 39 -8.18 19.11 -12.91
N SER A 40 -7.87 19.66 -11.77
CA SER A 40 -8.13 19.06 -10.46
C SER A 40 -9.64 18.95 -10.18
N ASP A 41 -10.43 19.99 -10.50
CA ASP A 41 -11.88 19.99 -10.29
C ASP A 41 -12.57 19.04 -11.27
N ILE A 42 -12.10 18.96 -12.53
CA ILE A 42 -12.61 18.03 -13.53
C ILE A 42 -12.38 16.58 -13.09
N GLN A 43 -11.19 16.25 -12.62
CA GLN A 43 -10.88 14.92 -12.12
C GLN A 43 -11.72 14.56 -10.88
N ARG A 44 -11.90 15.51 -9.97
CA ARG A 44 -12.73 15.30 -8.78
C ARG A 44 -14.18 15.02 -9.17
N LEU A 45 -14.76 15.83 -10.05
CA LEU A 45 -16.12 15.63 -10.55
C LEU A 45 -16.30 14.27 -11.25
N TYR A 46 -15.33 13.88 -12.07
CA TYR A 46 -15.32 12.56 -12.72
C TYR A 46 -15.35 11.42 -11.73
N LYS A 47 -14.50 11.48 -10.69
CA LYS A 47 -14.45 10.49 -9.62
C LYS A 47 -15.74 10.44 -8.80
N ASP A 48 -16.29 11.58 -8.47
CA ASP A 48 -17.52 11.67 -7.67
C ASP A 48 -18.72 11.10 -8.43
N ILE A 49 -18.80 11.34 -9.75
CA ILE A 49 -19.84 10.76 -10.62
C ILE A 49 -19.70 9.25 -10.68
N ARG A 50 -18.51 8.71 -10.94
CA ARG A 50 -18.26 7.26 -10.98
C ARG A 50 -18.57 6.59 -9.65
N LYS A 51 -18.21 7.22 -8.55
CA LYS A 51 -18.53 6.76 -7.20
C LYS A 51 -20.03 6.74 -6.94
N GLY A 52 -20.74 7.79 -7.36
CA GLY A 52 -22.21 7.89 -7.24
C GLY A 52 -22.97 6.87 -8.09
N MET A 53 -22.36 6.40 -9.19
CA MET A 53 -22.91 5.35 -10.07
C MET A 53 -22.57 3.94 -9.58
N GLY A 54 -21.88 3.77 -8.45
CA GLY A 54 -21.45 2.47 -7.94
C GLY A 54 -20.39 1.80 -8.83
N ILE A 55 -19.86 2.53 -9.82
CA ILE A 55 -18.70 2.08 -10.58
C ILE A 55 -17.53 2.20 -9.63
N MET A 56 -17.17 1.08 -8.99
CA MET A 56 -15.89 1.00 -8.32
C MET A 56 -14.85 1.30 -9.39
N GLU A 57 -14.19 2.45 -9.28
CA GLU A 57 -12.95 2.62 -10.00
C GLU A 57 -12.19 1.33 -9.74
N SER A 58 -11.90 0.59 -10.82
CA SER A 58 -10.72 -0.23 -10.79
C SER A 58 -9.64 0.78 -10.45
N THR A 59 -9.40 0.97 -9.17
CA THR A 59 -8.40 1.89 -8.69
C THR A 59 -7.16 1.51 -9.47
N LEU A 60 -6.83 2.36 -10.45
CA LEU A 60 -5.41 2.48 -10.76
C LEU A 60 -4.80 2.52 -9.38
N PRO A 61 -4.00 1.52 -9.02
CA PRO A 61 -3.53 1.42 -7.66
C PRO A 61 -3.00 2.80 -7.29
N ASP A 62 -3.28 3.31 -6.08
CA ASP A 62 -2.84 4.63 -5.58
C ASP A 62 -1.36 4.97 -5.87
N TYR A 63 -0.60 4.00 -6.37
CA TYR A 63 0.80 4.11 -6.76
C TYR A 63 1.04 4.54 -8.23
N MET A 64 0.03 4.78 -9.05
CA MET A 64 0.20 5.35 -10.41
C MET A 64 -0.10 6.85 -10.49
N ASN A 65 -0.53 7.47 -9.42
CA ASN A 65 -0.62 8.92 -9.34
C ASN A 65 0.75 9.49 -8.97
N GLU A 66 1.66 9.60 -9.96
CA GLU A 66 2.92 10.35 -9.81
C GLU A 66 2.67 11.83 -9.47
N ASP A 67 1.46 12.34 -9.74
CA ASP A 67 1.06 13.73 -9.48
C ASP A 67 0.64 14.02 -8.03
N LEU A 68 0.57 13.02 -7.16
CA LEU A 68 0.13 13.16 -5.77
C LEU A 68 1.26 13.14 -4.73
N ILE A 69 2.51 13.21 -5.14
CA ILE A 69 3.61 13.45 -4.19
C ILE A 69 3.81 14.97 -4.01
N THR A 70 2.73 15.67 -3.75
CA THR A 70 2.76 17.01 -3.13
C THR A 70 2.93 16.93 -1.61
N GLU A 71 3.08 15.73 -1.11
CA GLU A 71 3.36 15.38 0.26
C GLU A 71 4.76 15.90 0.60
N GLY A 72 4.85 16.69 1.60
CA GLY A 72 6.08 17.38 1.99
C GLY A 72 6.38 17.22 3.48
N VAL A 73 7.12 18.16 4.03
CA VAL A 73 7.58 18.15 5.43
C VAL A 73 6.49 18.04 6.48
N TYR A 74 5.23 18.22 6.12
CA TYR A 74 4.05 18.13 7.02
C TYR A 74 3.27 16.85 6.86
N ASP A 75 3.76 15.90 6.07
CA ASP A 75 3.07 14.64 5.84
C ASP A 75 2.95 13.81 7.12
N PRO A 76 1.78 13.25 7.41
CA PRO A 76 1.65 12.29 8.49
C PRO A 76 2.60 11.10 8.29
N GLY A 77 3.28 10.71 9.37
CA GLY A 77 4.18 9.56 9.33
C GLY A 77 5.50 9.77 8.56
N ILE A 78 5.85 11.00 8.19
CA ILE A 78 7.14 11.31 7.56
C ILE A 78 8.31 10.73 8.37
N PHE A 79 9.31 10.16 7.67
CA PHE A 79 10.44 9.45 8.27
C PHE A 79 10.05 8.25 9.16
N LYS A 80 8.88 7.68 8.98
CA LYS A 80 8.44 6.49 9.71
C LYS A 80 8.37 5.27 8.79
N ALA A 81 8.84 4.13 9.28
CA ALA A 81 8.73 2.87 8.55
C ALA A 81 8.26 1.74 9.47
N VAL A 82 7.29 0.97 9.01
CA VAL A 82 6.85 -0.25 9.68
C VAL A 82 7.21 -1.45 8.80
N PHE A 83 8.00 -2.37 9.35
CA PHE A 83 8.23 -3.66 8.73
C PHE A 83 7.20 -4.65 9.27
N LEU A 84 6.38 -5.18 8.37
CA LEU A 84 5.37 -6.17 8.71
C LEU A 84 5.84 -7.55 8.29
N MET A 85 5.95 -8.44 9.23
CA MET A 85 6.52 -9.75 9.08
C MET A 85 5.54 -10.85 9.47
N GLY A 86 5.66 -12.02 8.86
CA GLY A 86 4.88 -13.23 9.15
C GLY A 86 4.71 -14.09 7.92
N GLY A 87 4.51 -15.38 8.09
CA GLY A 87 4.30 -16.34 7.01
C GLY A 87 3.00 -16.10 6.21
N PRO A 88 2.80 -16.79 5.08
CA PRO A 88 1.50 -16.85 4.43
C PRO A 88 0.45 -17.36 5.43
N GLY A 89 -0.77 -16.83 5.37
CA GLY A 89 -1.84 -17.25 6.28
C GLY A 89 -1.74 -16.74 7.72
N SER A 90 -0.65 -16.07 8.14
CA SER A 90 -0.53 -15.53 9.51
C SER A 90 -1.52 -14.42 9.85
N GLY A 91 -2.22 -13.83 8.85
CA GLY A 91 -3.19 -12.75 9.07
C GLY A 91 -2.61 -11.34 9.06
N LYS A 92 -1.43 -11.12 8.47
CA LYS A 92 -0.82 -9.78 8.33
C LYS A 92 -1.79 -8.72 7.82
N SER A 93 -2.54 -9.01 6.76
CA SER A 93 -3.48 -8.05 6.18
C SER A 93 -4.58 -7.62 7.16
N THR A 94 -5.09 -8.56 7.97
CA THR A 94 -6.06 -8.28 9.03
C THR A 94 -5.44 -7.37 10.09
N VAL A 95 -4.20 -7.65 10.50
CA VAL A 95 -3.46 -6.83 11.47
C VAL A 95 -3.22 -5.42 10.93
N VAL A 96 -2.79 -5.28 9.67
CA VAL A 96 -2.60 -3.96 9.02
C VAL A 96 -3.88 -3.12 9.08
N ASN A 97 -5.01 -3.73 8.75
CA ASN A 97 -6.29 -3.02 8.77
C ASN A 97 -6.69 -2.61 10.20
N LYS A 98 -6.54 -3.52 11.17
CA LYS A 98 -6.85 -3.22 12.58
C LYS A 98 -5.91 -2.18 13.20
N LEU A 99 -4.65 -2.13 12.77
CA LEU A 99 -3.69 -1.11 13.23
C LEU A 99 -3.86 0.24 12.55
N SER A 100 -4.73 0.37 11.54
CA SER A 100 -5.01 1.62 10.81
C SER A 100 -3.75 2.31 10.25
N LEU A 101 -2.75 1.53 9.82
CA LEU A 101 -1.44 2.06 9.38
C LEU A 101 -1.56 3.05 8.21
N LYS A 102 -2.55 2.88 7.33
CA LYS A 102 -2.83 3.82 6.25
C LYS A 102 -3.32 5.18 6.76
N ALA A 103 -4.15 5.19 7.81
CA ALA A 103 -4.64 6.44 8.41
C ALA A 103 -3.50 7.24 9.09
N MET A 104 -2.38 6.60 9.39
CA MET A 104 -1.17 7.25 9.90
C MET A 104 -0.29 7.86 8.77
N GLY A 105 -0.77 7.89 7.52
CA GLY A 105 0.01 8.37 6.37
C GLY A 105 1.03 7.38 5.82
N LEU A 106 1.06 6.13 6.30
CA LEU A 106 2.06 5.15 5.88
C LEU A 106 1.67 4.49 4.55
N LYS A 107 2.53 4.62 3.54
CA LYS A 107 2.34 4.07 2.20
C LYS A 107 2.73 2.59 2.15
N LEU A 108 1.88 1.76 1.55
CA LEU A 108 2.11 0.32 1.50
C LEU A 108 3.12 -0.07 0.41
N VAL A 109 4.22 -0.67 0.79
CA VAL A 109 5.21 -1.30 -0.11
C VAL A 109 4.96 -2.81 -0.12
N ASN A 110 4.15 -3.27 -1.07
CA ASN A 110 3.73 -4.67 -1.19
C ASN A 110 3.67 -5.11 -2.65
N THR A 111 4.56 -6.04 -3.02
CA THR A 111 4.62 -6.60 -4.38
C THR A 111 3.45 -7.54 -4.68
N ASP A 112 2.92 -8.22 -3.67
CA ASP A 112 1.82 -9.19 -3.85
C ASP A 112 0.54 -8.50 -4.32
N LYS A 113 0.22 -7.32 -3.77
CA LYS A 113 -0.94 -6.55 -4.21
C LYS A 113 -0.81 -6.10 -5.67
N ALA A 114 0.38 -5.62 -6.06
CA ALA A 114 0.66 -5.25 -7.45
C ALA A 114 0.59 -6.47 -8.39
N PHE A 115 1.03 -7.62 -7.92
CA PHE A 115 0.97 -8.88 -8.65
C PHE A 115 -0.47 -9.37 -8.83
N GLU A 116 -1.28 -9.39 -7.78
CA GLU A 116 -2.70 -9.75 -7.85
C GLU A 116 -3.49 -8.86 -8.83
N ASN A 117 -3.23 -7.55 -8.80
CA ASN A 117 -3.83 -6.62 -9.74
C ASN A 117 -3.36 -6.89 -11.19
N GLY A 118 -2.09 -7.27 -11.38
CA GLY A 118 -1.57 -7.68 -12.69
C GLY A 118 -2.24 -8.94 -13.23
N LEU A 119 -2.45 -9.95 -12.39
CA LEU A 119 -3.15 -11.18 -12.77
C LEU A 119 -4.61 -10.89 -13.18
N LYS A 120 -5.33 -10.10 -12.38
CA LYS A 120 -6.71 -9.69 -12.71
C LYS A 120 -6.80 -8.95 -14.04
N LYS A 121 -5.87 -8.02 -14.31
CA LYS A 121 -5.82 -7.29 -15.60
C LYS A 121 -5.52 -8.18 -16.79
N ALA A 122 -4.77 -9.26 -16.59
CA ALA A 122 -4.49 -10.26 -17.60
C ALA A 122 -5.62 -11.30 -17.75
N GLY A 123 -6.73 -11.18 -17.01
CA GLY A 123 -7.83 -12.15 -17.02
C GLY A 123 -7.48 -13.50 -16.39
N LEU A 124 -6.37 -13.55 -15.61
CA LEU A 124 -5.90 -14.78 -14.97
C LEU A 124 -6.48 -14.94 -13.56
N GLY A 125 -6.69 -16.19 -13.17
CA GLY A 125 -7.13 -16.54 -11.82
C GLY A 125 -6.08 -16.18 -10.76
N LEU A 126 -6.50 -16.16 -9.48
CA LEU A 126 -5.60 -15.89 -8.36
C LEU A 126 -5.09 -17.16 -7.67
N ASP A 127 -5.56 -18.34 -8.07
CA ASP A 127 -5.06 -19.60 -7.56
C ASP A 127 -3.74 -19.97 -8.26
N LEU A 128 -2.64 -19.89 -7.52
CA LEU A 128 -1.29 -20.08 -8.06
C LEU A 128 -0.84 -21.55 -8.06
N ARG A 129 -1.66 -22.49 -7.57
CA ARG A 129 -1.27 -23.91 -7.44
C ARG A 129 -1.00 -24.55 -8.79
N ASN A 130 -1.81 -24.22 -9.80
CA ASN A 130 -1.75 -24.79 -11.15
C ASN A 130 -1.43 -23.74 -12.23
N MET A 131 -0.92 -22.58 -11.86
CA MET A 131 -0.63 -21.50 -12.80
C MET A 131 0.73 -21.70 -13.47
N ASP A 132 0.76 -21.69 -14.79
CA ASP A 132 1.98 -21.78 -15.58
C ASP A 132 2.96 -20.63 -15.26
N ALA A 133 4.25 -20.98 -15.16
CA ALA A 133 5.30 -20.00 -14.90
C ALA A 133 5.40 -18.96 -16.02
N LYS A 134 5.17 -19.36 -17.29
CA LYS A 134 5.20 -18.46 -18.46
C LYS A 134 4.18 -17.33 -18.37
N ASP A 135 3.02 -17.57 -17.76
CA ASP A 135 1.96 -16.57 -17.61
C ASP A 135 2.16 -15.73 -16.34
N ARG A 136 2.61 -16.38 -15.28
CA ARG A 136 2.81 -15.80 -13.95
C ARG A 136 4.03 -14.90 -13.84
N ASP A 137 5.18 -15.36 -14.37
CA ASP A 137 6.48 -14.76 -14.05
C ASP A 137 6.70 -13.38 -14.68
N PRO A 138 6.24 -13.09 -15.92
CA PRO A 138 6.28 -11.74 -16.48
C PRO A 138 5.48 -10.72 -15.66
N ILE A 139 4.28 -11.12 -15.20
CA ILE A 139 3.42 -10.26 -14.37
C ILE A 139 4.08 -10.01 -13.01
N ARG A 140 4.70 -11.04 -12.43
CA ARG A 140 5.44 -10.93 -11.17
C ARG A 140 6.67 -10.03 -11.29
N ALA A 141 7.40 -10.10 -12.40
CA ALA A 141 8.54 -9.23 -12.68
C ALA A 141 8.09 -7.75 -12.79
N ARG A 142 7.02 -7.49 -13.54
CA ARG A 142 6.42 -6.16 -13.65
C ARG A 142 5.96 -5.61 -12.30
N ALA A 143 5.30 -6.42 -11.48
CA ALA A 143 4.88 -6.03 -10.14
C ALA A 143 6.07 -5.65 -9.24
N LYS A 144 7.19 -6.39 -9.32
CA LYS A 144 8.42 -6.04 -8.61
C LYS A 144 8.98 -4.69 -9.05
N THR A 145 9.00 -4.41 -10.35
CA THR A 145 9.49 -3.14 -10.92
C THR A 145 8.64 -1.96 -10.45
N ILE A 146 7.32 -2.08 -10.51
CA ILE A 146 6.38 -1.05 -10.03
C ILE A 146 6.61 -0.79 -8.54
N THR A 147 6.65 -1.83 -7.71
CA THR A 147 6.86 -1.68 -6.26
C THR A 147 8.19 -1.02 -5.95
N ALA A 148 9.26 -1.33 -6.70
CA ALA A 148 10.57 -0.71 -6.51
C ALA A 148 10.58 0.78 -6.88
N LYS A 149 9.90 1.17 -7.98
CA LYS A 149 9.74 2.58 -8.38
C LYS A 149 9.00 3.37 -7.31
N ASN A 150 7.87 2.86 -6.81
CA ASN A 150 7.09 3.52 -5.76
C ASN A 150 7.89 3.67 -4.48
N MET A 151 8.56 2.62 -4.02
CA MET A 151 9.43 2.68 -2.85
C MET A 151 10.52 3.75 -3.01
N SER A 152 11.13 3.84 -4.20
CA SER A 152 12.14 4.87 -4.50
C SER A 152 11.56 6.29 -4.40
N ALA A 153 10.33 6.51 -4.90
CA ALA A 153 9.63 7.78 -4.80
C ALA A 153 9.32 8.13 -3.33
N TYR A 154 8.79 7.19 -2.55
CA TYR A 154 8.51 7.39 -1.13
C TYR A 154 9.78 7.73 -0.34
N ILE A 155 10.89 7.05 -0.61
CA ILE A 155 12.18 7.34 0.03
C ILE A 155 12.68 8.74 -0.33
N ARG A 156 12.55 9.19 -1.59
CA ARG A 156 12.92 10.56 -1.99
C ARG A 156 12.13 11.62 -1.22
N GLY A 157 10.81 11.41 -1.09
CA GLY A 157 9.93 12.30 -0.32
C GLY A 157 10.00 12.12 1.20
N ARG A 158 10.81 11.19 1.70
CA ARG A 158 10.85 10.83 3.14
C ARG A 158 9.50 10.39 3.70
N LEU A 159 8.61 9.88 2.85
CA LEU A 159 7.26 9.49 3.22
C LEU A 159 7.26 8.27 4.17
N GLY A 160 6.21 8.17 4.96
CA GLY A 160 5.97 7.01 5.80
C GLY A 160 5.69 5.74 4.99
N MET A 161 6.23 4.60 5.40
CA MET A 161 6.12 3.34 4.65
C MET A 161 5.74 2.16 5.53
N VAL A 162 4.98 1.23 4.95
CA VAL A 162 4.77 -0.12 5.48
C VAL A 162 5.38 -1.13 4.50
N PHE A 163 6.42 -1.82 4.90
CA PHE A 163 7.00 -2.94 4.16
C PHE A 163 6.27 -4.23 4.52
N ASP A 164 5.33 -4.65 3.69
CA ASP A 164 4.61 -5.92 3.88
C ASP A 164 5.34 -7.04 3.13
N THR A 165 5.94 -7.94 3.88
CA THR A 165 6.74 -9.04 3.34
C THR A 165 6.48 -10.34 4.09
N THR A 166 6.71 -11.49 3.44
CA THR A 166 6.70 -12.80 4.10
C THR A 166 7.91 -13.00 5.01
N SER A 167 8.92 -12.11 4.89
CA SER A 167 10.16 -12.12 5.67
C SER A 167 11.03 -13.38 5.51
N ALA A 168 10.78 -14.16 4.49
CA ALA A 168 11.62 -15.30 4.14
C ALA A 168 13.09 -14.90 3.84
N LYS A 169 13.35 -13.61 3.51
CA LYS A 169 14.67 -13.10 3.14
C LYS A 169 15.17 -12.03 4.11
N ALA A 170 15.76 -12.45 5.22
CA ALA A 170 16.28 -11.54 6.25
C ALA A 170 17.29 -10.50 5.72
N GLY A 171 18.15 -10.88 4.77
CA GLY A 171 19.12 -9.96 4.18
C GLY A 171 18.49 -8.79 3.43
N LYS A 172 17.30 -8.96 2.83
CA LYS A 172 16.57 -7.88 2.19
C LYS A 172 16.08 -6.84 3.22
N ILE A 173 15.56 -7.31 4.35
CA ILE A 173 15.11 -6.45 5.45
C ILE A 173 16.30 -5.69 6.05
N ALA A 174 17.42 -6.36 6.29
CA ALA A 174 18.64 -5.71 6.78
C ALA A 174 19.14 -4.62 5.82
N LYS A 175 19.09 -4.85 4.51
CA LYS A 175 19.44 -3.85 3.49
C LYS A 175 18.52 -2.63 3.55
N TYR A 176 17.20 -2.85 3.63
CA TYR A 176 16.25 -1.73 3.76
C TYR A 176 16.45 -0.96 5.05
N LYS A 177 16.61 -1.67 6.17
CA LYS A 177 16.90 -1.02 7.47
C LYS A 177 18.13 -0.13 7.37
N LYS A 178 19.26 -0.63 6.84
CA LYS A 178 20.50 0.14 6.66
C LYS A 178 20.29 1.39 5.79
N GLN A 179 19.51 1.29 4.72
CA GLN A 179 19.17 2.42 3.86
C GLN A 179 18.34 3.47 4.61
N LEU A 180 17.37 3.04 5.41
CA LEU A 180 16.53 3.94 6.21
C LEU A 180 17.29 4.60 7.37
N ASP A 181 18.21 3.86 8.02
CA ASP A 181 19.11 4.41 9.04
C ASP A 181 19.93 5.58 8.48
N ALA A 182 20.51 5.39 7.28
CA ALA A 182 21.32 6.42 6.60
C ALA A 182 20.52 7.68 6.23
N LEU A 183 19.20 7.62 6.24
CA LEU A 183 18.30 8.71 5.90
C LEU A 183 17.61 9.34 7.12
N GLY A 184 17.83 8.80 8.31
CA GLY A 184 17.24 9.29 9.56
C GLY A 184 15.81 8.82 9.83
N TYR A 185 15.38 7.70 9.23
CA TYR A 185 14.09 7.09 9.55
C TYR A 185 14.09 6.46 10.93
N GLU A 186 12.95 6.56 11.59
CA GLU A 186 12.58 5.69 12.71
C GLU A 186 11.72 4.53 12.18
N TYR A 187 11.85 3.35 12.79
CA TYR A 187 11.13 2.18 12.32
C TYR A 187 10.65 1.30 13.45
N LYS A 188 9.65 0.47 13.14
CA LYS A 188 9.19 -0.63 14.00
C LYS A 188 9.05 -1.89 13.16
N MET A 189 9.25 -3.05 13.80
CA MET A 189 8.96 -4.36 13.23
C MET A 189 7.72 -4.93 13.92
N ILE A 190 6.73 -5.35 13.15
CA ILE A 190 5.55 -6.05 13.64
C ILE A 190 5.59 -7.47 13.09
N TYR A 191 5.81 -8.44 13.96
CA TYR A 191 5.77 -9.85 13.64
C TYR A 191 4.39 -10.43 13.97
N VAL A 192 3.72 -10.94 12.96
CA VAL A 192 2.43 -11.63 13.10
C VAL A 192 2.69 -13.12 13.00
N SER A 193 2.63 -13.80 14.13
CA SER A 193 2.74 -15.27 14.20
C SER A 193 1.38 -15.94 14.15
N ALA A 194 1.34 -17.15 13.63
CA ALA A 194 0.22 -18.08 13.70
C ALA A 194 0.77 -19.50 13.64
N SER A 195 0.02 -20.47 14.16
CA SER A 195 0.34 -21.90 13.98
C SER A 195 0.32 -22.27 12.50
N LEU A 196 1.05 -23.33 12.13
CA LEU A 196 1.08 -23.81 10.76
C LEU A 196 -0.32 -24.25 10.29
N ASP A 197 -1.07 -24.92 11.16
CA ASP A 197 -2.42 -25.40 10.86
C ASP A 197 -3.37 -24.24 10.55
N ASN A 198 -3.37 -23.20 11.38
CA ASN A 198 -4.15 -21.98 11.14
C ASN A 198 -3.70 -21.25 9.87
N ALA A 199 -2.41 -21.22 9.59
CA ALA A 199 -1.86 -20.58 8.39
C ALA A 199 -2.31 -21.33 7.13
N GLN A 200 -2.29 -22.66 7.12
CA GLN A 200 -2.76 -23.49 6.01
C GLN A 200 -4.27 -23.41 5.83
N ALA A 201 -5.05 -23.53 6.91
CA ALA A 201 -6.51 -23.41 6.87
C ALA A 201 -6.95 -22.03 6.30
N ARG A 202 -6.25 -20.96 6.66
CA ARG A 202 -6.50 -19.62 6.12
C ARG A 202 -6.06 -19.49 4.66
N ASN A 203 -4.98 -20.17 4.24
CA ASN A 203 -4.55 -20.19 2.84
C ASN A 203 -5.62 -20.82 1.94
N GLU A 204 -6.29 -21.91 2.39
CA GLU A 204 -7.36 -22.55 1.63
C GLU A 204 -8.60 -21.66 1.45
N LYS A 205 -8.86 -20.75 2.40
CA LYS A 205 -10.00 -19.82 2.32
C LYS A 205 -9.71 -18.55 1.48
N ARG A 206 -8.47 -18.36 1.04
CA ARG A 206 -8.07 -17.16 0.27
C ARG A 206 -8.36 -17.33 -1.22
N ALA A 207 -8.66 -16.22 -1.91
CA ALA A 207 -8.72 -16.22 -3.37
C ALA A 207 -7.35 -16.56 -4.00
N ARG A 208 -6.25 -15.97 -3.47
CA ARG A 208 -4.88 -16.31 -3.88
C ARG A 208 -4.34 -17.43 -3.01
N LYS A 209 -4.46 -18.66 -3.48
CA LYS A 209 -3.95 -19.84 -2.82
C LYS A 209 -2.51 -20.14 -3.22
N LEU A 210 -1.74 -20.62 -2.27
CA LEU A 210 -0.39 -21.13 -2.47
C LEU A 210 -0.37 -22.64 -2.25
N PRO A 211 0.55 -23.36 -2.90
CA PRO A 211 0.80 -24.75 -2.57
C PRO A 211 1.12 -24.93 -1.08
N PRO A 212 0.60 -25.98 -0.40
CA PRO A 212 0.80 -26.18 1.04
C PRO A 212 2.26 -26.24 1.46
N GLU A 213 3.11 -26.85 0.62
CA GLU A 213 4.55 -26.95 0.82
C GLU A 213 5.24 -25.55 0.82
N ILE A 214 4.77 -24.63 -0.02
CA ILE A 214 5.27 -23.25 -0.05
C ILE A 214 4.82 -22.50 1.21
N VAL A 215 3.58 -22.72 1.66
CA VAL A 215 3.09 -22.14 2.93
C VAL A 215 3.96 -22.60 4.09
N LYS A 216 4.27 -23.90 4.16
CA LYS A 216 5.14 -24.47 5.19
C LYS A 216 6.55 -23.91 5.11
N GLN A 217 7.16 -23.89 3.94
CA GLN A 217 8.50 -23.36 3.72
C GLN A 217 8.63 -21.89 4.16
N ASP A 218 7.70 -21.04 3.75
CA ASP A 218 7.69 -19.63 4.13
C ASP A 218 7.36 -19.42 5.62
N TRP A 219 6.56 -20.31 6.21
CA TRP A 219 6.27 -20.32 7.64
C TRP A 219 7.52 -20.67 8.46
N ASP A 220 8.21 -21.77 8.11
CA ASP A 220 9.46 -22.18 8.74
C ASP A 220 10.52 -21.07 8.65
N ALA A 221 10.64 -20.44 7.47
CA ALA A 221 11.56 -19.33 7.26
C ALA A 221 11.20 -18.10 8.12
N ALA A 222 9.92 -17.79 8.28
CA ALA A 222 9.47 -16.70 9.13
C ALA A 222 9.80 -16.96 10.61
N GLN A 223 9.58 -18.18 11.11
CA GLN A 223 9.92 -18.57 12.49
C GLN A 223 11.45 -18.47 12.72
N LYS A 224 12.24 -19.06 11.82
CA LYS A 224 13.71 -19.00 11.90
C LYS A 224 14.24 -17.57 11.92
N ASN A 225 13.68 -16.70 11.12
CA ASN A 225 14.13 -15.30 11.01
C ASN A 225 13.61 -14.42 12.16
N ALA A 226 12.54 -14.82 12.86
CA ALA A 226 11.96 -14.02 13.95
C ALA A 226 12.99 -13.67 15.03
N GLN A 227 13.83 -14.65 15.44
CA GLN A 227 14.87 -14.42 16.43
C GLN A 227 15.94 -13.43 15.92
N GLN A 228 16.32 -13.53 14.66
CA GLN A 228 17.27 -12.60 14.06
C GLN A 228 16.70 -11.18 14.01
N PHE A 229 15.43 -11.04 13.65
CA PHE A 229 14.76 -9.75 13.61
C PHE A 229 14.56 -9.17 15.02
N LYS A 230 14.26 -10.00 16.00
CA LYS A 230 14.18 -9.56 17.40
C LYS A 230 15.50 -8.96 17.88
N LYS A 231 16.65 -9.57 17.51
CA LYS A 231 17.97 -8.99 17.78
C LYS A 231 18.22 -7.69 16.98
N MET A 232 17.82 -7.65 15.71
CA MET A 232 18.05 -6.50 14.81
C MET A 232 17.22 -5.26 15.18
N PHE A 233 15.99 -5.44 15.63
CA PHE A 233 15.07 -4.36 15.95
C PHE A 233 14.96 -4.06 17.46
N GLY A 234 15.43 -4.95 18.32
CA GLY A 234 15.42 -4.76 19.77
C GLY A 234 14.04 -4.39 20.32
N LYS A 235 13.96 -3.27 21.04
CA LYS A 235 12.71 -2.74 21.60
C LYS A 235 11.66 -2.33 20.57
N GLU A 236 12.06 -2.15 19.31
CA GLU A 236 11.17 -1.81 18.21
C GLU A 236 10.57 -3.05 17.53
N PHE A 237 10.86 -4.25 18.03
CA PHE A 237 10.23 -5.51 17.62
C PHE A 237 8.96 -5.74 18.43
N LEU A 238 7.82 -5.78 17.74
CA LEU A 238 6.51 -6.04 18.33
C LEU A 238 5.96 -7.35 17.79
N GLU A 239 5.51 -8.24 18.68
CA GLU A 239 4.93 -9.53 18.29
C GLU A 239 3.42 -9.57 18.53
N ILE A 240 2.68 -10.09 17.56
CA ILE A 240 1.24 -10.30 17.62
C ILE A 240 0.97 -11.76 17.24
N THR A 241 0.61 -12.59 18.21
CA THR A 241 0.12 -13.94 17.95
C THR A 241 -1.33 -13.88 17.49
N ASN A 242 -1.63 -14.51 16.36
CA ASN A 242 -2.93 -14.51 15.71
C ASN A 242 -3.48 -15.94 15.58
N ASP A 243 -3.47 -16.67 16.69
CA ASP A 243 -4.08 -18.01 16.80
C ASP A 243 -5.38 -17.98 17.62
N ASP A 244 -5.56 -16.91 18.37
CA ASP A 244 -6.71 -16.72 19.25
C ASP A 244 -7.96 -16.23 18.48
N ASP A 245 -9.04 -16.03 19.21
CA ASP A 245 -10.26 -15.43 18.71
C ASP A 245 -10.08 -13.95 18.28
N LEU A 246 -11.10 -13.44 17.60
CA LEU A 246 -11.08 -12.06 17.09
C LEU A 246 -11.01 -11.01 18.21
N LYS A 247 -11.60 -11.28 19.39
CA LYS A 247 -11.60 -10.33 20.52
C LYS A 247 -10.21 -10.19 21.13
N SER A 248 -9.49 -11.30 21.30
CA SER A 248 -8.10 -11.31 21.74
C SER A 248 -7.18 -10.56 20.79
N LEU A 249 -7.32 -10.81 19.47
CA LEU A 249 -6.58 -10.09 18.44
C LEU A 249 -6.91 -8.58 18.47
N GLU A 250 -8.15 -8.22 18.68
CA GLU A 250 -8.62 -6.84 18.79
C GLU A 250 -7.98 -6.11 19.97
N SER A 251 -7.98 -6.71 21.15
CA SER A 251 -7.34 -6.15 22.34
C SER A 251 -5.84 -5.93 22.13
N LYS A 252 -5.14 -6.92 21.56
CA LYS A 252 -3.69 -6.82 21.25
C LYS A 252 -3.41 -5.71 20.23
N THR A 253 -4.19 -5.64 19.16
CA THR A 253 -4.00 -4.62 18.10
C THR A 253 -4.34 -3.22 18.58
N THR A 254 -5.37 -3.04 19.42
CA THR A 254 -5.75 -1.72 19.98
C THR A 254 -4.61 -1.12 20.81
N LYS A 255 -3.99 -1.90 21.69
CA LYS A 255 -2.86 -1.44 22.50
C LYS A 255 -1.66 -1.01 21.64
N ILE A 256 -1.37 -1.79 20.58
CA ILE A 256 -0.27 -1.50 19.66
C ILE A 256 -0.61 -0.29 18.79
N SER A 257 -1.84 -0.17 18.30
CA SER A 257 -2.30 0.96 17.48
C SER A 257 -2.12 2.29 18.20
N GLY A 258 -2.52 2.41 19.47
CA GLY A 258 -2.32 3.63 20.26
C GLY A 258 -0.85 4.05 20.34
N LYS A 259 0.06 3.08 20.57
CA LYS A 259 1.50 3.34 20.59
C LYS A 259 2.02 3.77 19.19
N LEU A 260 1.53 3.15 18.12
CA LEU A 260 1.93 3.48 16.74
C LEU A 260 1.44 4.86 16.33
N ILE A 261 0.21 5.24 16.66
CA ILE A 261 -0.35 6.57 16.40
C ILE A 261 0.52 7.63 17.08
N SER A 262 0.77 7.48 18.40
CA SER A 262 1.60 8.43 19.13
C SER A 262 3.04 8.52 18.61
N TRP A 263 3.60 7.41 18.12
CA TRP A 263 4.93 7.39 17.52
C TRP A 263 4.96 8.00 16.12
N SER A 264 3.98 7.69 15.27
CA SER A 264 3.94 8.16 13.88
C SER A 264 3.68 9.66 13.78
N SER A 265 2.95 10.24 14.74
CA SER A 265 2.67 11.69 14.76
C SER A 265 3.86 12.55 15.19
N LYS A 266 4.91 11.95 15.76
CA LYS A 266 6.09 12.69 16.24
C LYS A 266 7.15 12.75 15.16
N PHE A 267 7.64 13.94 14.84
CA PHE A 267 8.80 14.09 13.96
C PHE A 267 10.04 13.45 14.60
N PRO A 268 10.94 12.78 13.83
CA PRO A 268 12.12 12.15 14.37
C PRO A 268 13.09 13.16 15.01
N ASN A 269 13.59 12.81 16.17
CA ASN A 269 14.58 13.64 16.89
C ASN A 269 16.01 13.20 16.52
N ASN A 270 16.41 13.44 15.25
CA ASN A 270 17.78 13.21 14.80
C ASN A 270 18.22 14.26 13.74
N LYS A 271 19.53 14.51 13.68
CA LYS A 271 20.12 15.53 12.80
C LYS A 271 19.79 15.33 11.30
N LEU A 272 19.74 14.09 10.83
CA LEU A 272 19.48 13.80 9.41
C LEU A 272 18.07 14.25 9.01
N ALA A 273 17.08 13.91 9.82
CA ALA A 273 15.69 14.31 9.58
C ALA A 273 15.51 15.81 9.71
N THR A 274 16.10 16.44 10.74
CA THR A 274 16.03 17.89 10.97
C THR A 274 16.65 18.66 9.80
N ASN A 275 17.87 18.32 9.40
CA ASN A 275 18.56 18.98 8.28
C ASN A 275 17.76 18.87 6.96
N TRP A 276 17.18 17.69 6.69
CA TRP A 276 16.34 17.52 5.51
C TRP A 276 15.09 18.44 5.58
N LYS A 277 14.40 18.45 6.73
CA LYS A 277 13.22 19.30 6.93
C LYS A 277 13.54 20.76 6.70
N ASP A 278 14.63 21.26 7.28
CA ASP A 278 15.04 22.66 7.17
C ASP A 278 15.37 23.03 5.72
N SER A 279 16.05 22.13 5.00
CA SER A 279 16.33 22.28 3.56
C SER A 279 15.06 22.38 2.74
N GLU A 280 14.06 21.51 2.98
CA GLU A 280 12.78 21.53 2.25
C GLU A 280 11.95 22.80 2.57
N LEU A 281 11.96 23.25 3.82
CA LEU A 281 11.29 24.50 4.21
C LEU A 281 11.93 25.73 3.56
N GLN A 282 13.26 25.76 3.39
CA GLN A 282 13.95 26.82 2.69
C GLN A 282 13.60 26.86 1.20
N LYS A 283 13.46 25.70 0.54
CA LYS A 283 13.03 25.62 -0.87
C LYS A 283 11.62 26.18 -1.09
N LYS A 284 10.72 26.02 -0.11
CA LYS A 284 9.34 26.53 -0.19
C LYS A 284 9.21 28.04 0.05
N LYS A 285 10.24 28.69 0.57
CA LYS A 285 10.27 30.16 0.79
C LYS A 285 10.81 30.92 -0.41
N ARG A 286 11.38 30.23 -1.39
CA ARG A 286 11.83 30.78 -2.67
C ARG A 286 10.76 30.63 -3.74
#